data_cb8457f96a2d303f7296cab7fecb5dfb
#
_entry.id   cb8457f96a2d303f7296cab7fecb5dfb
#
_cell.length_a   1.000
_cell.length_b   1.000
_cell.length_c   1.000
_cell.angle_alpha   90.00
_cell.angle_beta   90.00
_cell.angle_gamma   90.00
#
_symmetry.space_group_name_H-M   'P 1'
#
loop_
_entity.id
_entity.type
_entity.pdbx_description
1 polymer ?
#
loop_
_entity_poly.entity_id
_entity_poly.type
_entity_poly.pdbx_seq_one_letter_code
_entity_poly.pdbx_strand_id
1 'polypeptide(L)'
;YSRLYQLTGSRGFANKYPVEGYAVDAKQLAATGNAPKVDDLTSHGFMPDAQRKALEEKYESPILKKFGKLAKEVGGHGGMDFIMCARLIYCLQNGLPLDMDVYDLAEWCAIAELGAISMDNDCAPVTFPDFTRGLWNKQKGYKHAYATPEQEAQTEAEANAFTKALKSATAKFKLWNLYDNVK
;
A
#
# COMPACT_ATOMS: atom_id res chain seq x y z
N TYR A 1 -23.29 13.63 2.19
CA TYR A 1 -22.13 13.15 1.46
C TYR A 1 -21.23 12.32 2.37
N SER A 2 -20.96 11.11 1.96
CA SER A 2 -20.16 10.14 2.71
C SER A 2 -19.00 9.68 1.82
N ARG A 3 -17.83 9.51 2.43
CA ARG A 3 -16.67 8.93 1.72
C ARG A 3 -16.76 7.41 1.77
N LEU A 4 -16.40 6.77 0.70
CA LEU A 4 -16.11 5.35 0.65
C LEU A 4 -14.65 5.17 0.28
N TYR A 5 -13.89 4.48 1.12
CA TYR A 5 -12.53 4.11 0.82
C TYR A 5 -12.28 2.67 1.26
N GLN A 6 -12.18 1.79 0.28
CA GLN A 6 -12.03 0.36 0.49
C GLN A 6 -10.95 -0.19 -0.44
N LEU A 7 -10.06 -0.99 0.13
CA LEU A 7 -9.09 -1.78 -0.61
C LEU A 7 -9.47 -3.25 -0.50
N THR A 8 -9.69 -3.89 -1.63
CA THR A 8 -10.07 -5.30 -1.70
C THR A 8 -8.94 -6.12 -2.30
N GLY A 9 -8.51 -7.12 -1.56
CA GLY A 9 -7.51 -8.10 -1.98
C GLY A 9 -8.12 -9.50 -2.13
N SER A 10 -7.32 -10.45 -2.60
CA SER A 10 -7.74 -11.85 -2.75
C SER A 10 -8.01 -12.57 -1.41
N ARG A 11 -7.62 -11.99 -0.29
CA ARG A 11 -7.65 -12.62 1.04
C ARG A 11 -8.31 -11.77 2.12
N GLY A 12 -8.97 -10.71 1.72
CA GLY A 12 -9.65 -9.80 2.63
C GLY A 12 -9.80 -8.41 2.07
N PHE A 13 -10.33 -7.53 2.86
CA PHE A 13 -10.45 -6.11 2.52
C PHE A 13 -10.16 -5.23 3.73
N ALA A 14 -9.74 -3.99 3.46
CA ALA A 14 -9.57 -2.93 4.44
C ALA A 14 -10.51 -1.78 4.08
N ASN A 15 -11.26 -1.30 5.05
CA ASN A 15 -12.16 -0.17 4.90
C ASN A 15 -11.71 0.99 5.78
N LYS A 16 -11.61 2.21 5.22
CA LYS A 16 -11.29 3.42 5.98
C LYS A 16 -12.55 4.22 6.32
N TYR A 17 -13.44 4.34 5.35
CA TYR A 17 -14.68 5.11 5.45
C TYR A 17 -15.84 4.30 4.89
N PRO A 18 -17.09 4.46 5.41
CA PRO A 18 -17.52 5.30 6.55
C PRO A 18 -17.14 4.70 7.90
N VAL A 19 -16.87 3.41 7.98
CA VAL A 19 -16.49 2.70 9.21
C VAL A 19 -15.12 2.03 8.97
N GLU A 20 -14.16 2.31 9.85
CA GLU A 20 -12.85 1.73 9.77
C GLU A 20 -12.84 0.28 10.24
N GLY A 21 -12.23 -0.61 9.46
CA GLY A 21 -12.11 -2.01 9.82
C GLY A 21 -11.42 -2.85 8.76
N TYR A 22 -10.98 -4.03 9.18
CA TYR A 22 -10.38 -5.03 8.33
C TYR A 22 -11.15 -6.34 8.40
N ALA A 23 -11.31 -7.01 7.26
CA ALA A 23 -11.80 -8.37 7.17
C ALA A 23 -10.76 -9.20 6.40
N VAL A 24 -10.24 -10.26 7.02
CA VAL A 24 -9.16 -11.07 6.46
C VAL A 24 -9.52 -12.54 6.63
N ASP A 25 -9.17 -13.37 5.63
CA ASP A 25 -9.32 -14.82 5.71
C ASP A 25 -8.58 -15.39 6.94
N ALA A 26 -9.26 -16.18 7.75
CA ALA A 26 -8.74 -16.80 8.96
C ALA A 26 -7.45 -17.59 8.73
N LYS A 27 -7.30 -18.26 7.58
CA LYS A 27 -6.08 -18.97 7.20
C LYS A 27 -4.88 -18.04 7.04
N GLN A 28 -5.09 -16.79 6.66
CA GLN A 28 -4.03 -15.79 6.51
C GLN A 28 -3.57 -15.26 7.86
N LEU A 29 -4.48 -15.08 8.80
CA LEU A 29 -4.14 -14.71 10.16
C LEU A 29 -3.35 -15.82 10.85
N ALA A 30 -3.71 -17.08 10.63
CA ALA A 30 -2.97 -18.23 11.14
C ALA A 30 -1.51 -18.24 10.64
N ALA A 31 -1.27 -17.92 9.37
CA ALA A 31 0.07 -17.86 8.80
C ALA A 31 0.95 -16.74 9.37
N THR A 32 0.38 -15.75 10.05
CA THR A 32 1.15 -14.67 10.71
C THR A 32 1.56 -14.97 12.13
N GLY A 33 1.24 -16.17 12.67
CA GLY A 33 1.52 -16.57 14.05
C GLY A 33 0.58 -15.93 15.09
N ASN A 34 -0.33 -15.05 14.68
CA ASN A 34 -1.31 -14.37 15.52
C ASN A 34 -2.74 -14.79 15.16
N ALA A 35 -2.93 -16.09 14.90
CA ALA A 35 -4.27 -16.58 14.59
C ALA A 35 -5.22 -16.31 15.76
N PRO A 36 -6.29 -15.50 15.56
CA PRO A 36 -7.39 -15.51 16.52
C PRO A 36 -7.98 -16.91 16.55
N LYS A 37 -8.54 -17.30 17.69
CA LYS A 37 -9.37 -18.50 17.72
C LYS A 37 -10.48 -18.31 16.68
N VAL A 38 -10.80 -19.35 15.94
CA VAL A 38 -11.79 -19.31 14.85
C VAL A 38 -13.15 -18.74 15.34
N ASP A 39 -13.44 -18.96 16.63
CA ASP A 39 -14.66 -18.46 17.30
C ASP A 39 -14.69 -16.94 17.47
N ASP A 40 -13.55 -16.24 17.36
CA ASP A 40 -13.49 -14.78 17.50
C ASP A 40 -13.72 -14.04 16.17
N LEU A 41 -13.81 -14.77 15.05
CA LEU A 41 -14.06 -14.20 13.73
C LEU A 41 -15.51 -14.42 13.34
N THR A 42 -16.30 -13.36 13.38
CA THR A 42 -17.64 -13.40 12.78
C THR A 42 -17.49 -13.40 11.26
N SER A 43 -18.16 -14.35 10.60
CA SER A 43 -18.13 -14.45 9.13
C SER A 43 -18.73 -13.23 8.40
N HIS A 44 -19.31 -12.28 9.13
CA HIS A 44 -20.04 -11.13 8.59
C HIS A 44 -19.64 -9.80 9.23
N GLY A 45 -18.50 -9.75 9.89
CA GLY A 45 -18.03 -8.56 10.59
C GLY A 45 -16.57 -8.22 10.32
N PHE A 46 -16.18 -7.07 10.82
CA PHE A 46 -14.77 -6.69 10.86
C PHE A 46 -14.02 -7.50 11.93
N MET A 47 -12.73 -7.62 11.72
CA MET A 47 -11.79 -8.19 12.68
C MET A 47 -11.90 -7.49 14.04
N PRO A 48 -11.88 -8.24 15.17
CA PRO A 48 -11.85 -7.64 16.48
C PRO A 48 -10.65 -6.69 16.70
N ASP A 49 -10.85 -5.67 17.53
CA ASP A 49 -9.87 -4.59 17.74
C ASP A 49 -8.46 -5.08 18.14
N ALA A 50 -8.36 -6.14 18.94
CA ALA A 50 -7.08 -6.67 19.36
C ALA A 50 -6.24 -7.20 18.19
N GLN A 51 -6.89 -7.92 17.26
CA GLN A 51 -6.23 -8.44 16.07
C GLN A 51 -5.95 -7.32 15.04
N ARG A 52 -6.85 -6.34 14.94
CA ARG A 52 -6.65 -5.16 14.12
C ARG A 52 -5.40 -4.40 14.54
N LYS A 53 -5.27 -4.10 15.83
CA LYS A 53 -4.09 -3.41 16.40
C LYS A 53 -2.79 -4.19 16.17
N ALA A 54 -2.82 -5.53 16.33
CA ALA A 54 -1.64 -6.35 16.08
C ALA A 54 -1.20 -6.33 14.61
N LEU A 55 -2.16 -6.28 13.67
CA LEU A 55 -1.85 -6.11 12.24
C LEU A 55 -1.30 -4.72 11.95
N GLU A 56 -1.92 -3.68 12.48
CA GLU A 56 -1.46 -2.30 12.33
C GLU A 56 -0.02 -2.15 12.82
N GLU A 57 0.27 -2.62 14.04
CA GLU A 57 1.62 -2.58 14.61
C GLU A 57 2.65 -3.33 13.75
N LYS A 58 2.25 -4.48 13.21
CA LYS A 58 3.13 -5.30 12.36
C LYS A 58 3.45 -4.61 11.04
N TYR A 59 2.45 -4.01 10.40
CA TYR A 59 2.56 -3.46 9.04
C TYR A 59 2.65 -1.93 9.01
N GLU A 60 2.67 -1.26 10.16
CA GLU A 60 2.86 0.18 10.22
C GLU A 60 4.16 0.59 9.52
N SER A 61 4.09 1.64 8.71
CA SER A 61 5.25 2.08 7.93
C SER A 61 6.40 2.53 8.86
N PRO A 62 7.67 2.33 8.46
CA PRO A 62 8.83 2.73 9.26
C PRO A 62 8.82 4.20 9.65
N ILE A 63 8.36 5.09 8.77
CA ILE A 63 8.28 6.52 9.06
C ILE A 63 7.24 6.83 10.15
N LEU A 64 6.11 6.14 10.16
CA LEU A 64 5.10 6.29 11.21
C LEU A 64 5.59 5.74 12.55
N LYS A 65 6.28 4.61 12.56
CA LYS A 65 6.91 4.08 13.78
C LYS A 65 7.91 5.07 14.37
N LYS A 66 8.67 5.76 13.55
CA LYS A 66 9.69 6.73 14.00
C LYS A 66 9.09 8.09 14.39
N PHE A 67 8.24 8.65 13.55
CA PHE A 67 7.77 10.02 13.68
C PHE A 67 6.31 10.18 14.06
N GLY A 68 5.51 9.10 14.03
CA GLY A 68 4.07 9.20 14.19
C GLY A 68 3.61 9.87 15.50
N LYS A 69 4.30 9.61 16.61
CA LYS A 69 4.01 10.24 17.89
C LYS A 69 4.30 11.73 17.83
N LEU A 70 5.52 12.12 17.43
CA LEU A 70 5.93 13.52 17.30
C LEU A 70 5.04 14.27 16.30
N ALA A 71 4.71 13.65 15.18
CA ALA A 71 3.86 14.25 14.17
C ALA A 71 2.47 14.58 14.72
N LYS A 72 1.88 13.70 15.54
CA LYS A 72 0.60 13.98 16.22
C LYS A 72 0.70 15.11 17.25
N GLU A 73 1.81 15.20 17.97
CA GLU A 73 2.06 16.26 18.93
C GLU A 73 2.25 17.64 18.27
N VAL A 74 2.97 17.69 17.15
CA VAL A 74 3.17 18.92 16.35
C VAL A 74 1.87 19.38 15.69
N GLY A 75 1.04 18.43 15.26
CA GLY A 75 -0.25 18.69 14.61
C GLY A 75 -0.15 18.84 13.09
N GLY A 76 -1.10 19.58 12.52
CA GLY A 76 -1.27 19.67 11.06
C GLY A 76 -1.91 18.41 10.48
N HIS A 77 -3.26 18.42 10.32
CA HIS A 77 -4.05 17.29 9.81
C HIS A 77 -3.70 15.94 10.49
N GLY A 78 -3.60 15.95 11.83
CA GLY A 78 -3.26 14.74 12.60
C GLY A 78 -1.80 14.30 12.46
N GLY A 79 -0.90 15.18 12.04
CA GLY A 79 0.53 14.93 11.86
C GLY A 79 0.97 14.68 10.41
N MET A 80 0.02 14.66 9.47
CA MET A 80 0.31 14.43 8.05
C MET A 80 1.24 15.50 7.47
N ASP A 81 0.98 16.77 7.77
CA ASP A 81 1.78 17.90 7.28
C ASP A 81 3.22 17.83 7.80
N PHE A 82 3.40 17.44 9.06
CA PHE A 82 4.73 17.24 9.63
C PHE A 82 5.50 16.15 8.88
N ILE A 83 4.88 14.99 8.62
CA ILE A 83 5.54 13.87 7.92
C ILE A 83 5.90 14.26 6.49
N MET A 84 5.00 14.94 5.79
CA MET A 84 5.25 15.45 4.44
C MET A 84 6.47 16.38 4.39
N CYS A 85 6.54 17.36 5.30
CA CYS A 85 7.67 18.29 5.39
C CYS A 85 8.97 17.56 5.78
N ALA A 86 8.91 16.63 6.73
CA ALA A 86 10.06 15.84 7.15
C ALA A 86 10.63 15.00 6.00
N ARG A 87 9.74 14.40 5.17
CA ARG A 87 10.17 13.68 3.98
C ARG A 87 10.82 14.57 2.93
N LEU A 88 10.25 15.73 2.67
CA LEU A 88 10.84 16.72 1.76
C LEU A 88 12.25 17.09 2.18
N ILE A 89 12.42 17.47 3.45
CA ILE A 89 13.73 17.85 4.01
C ILE A 89 14.71 16.68 3.93
N TYR A 90 14.26 15.47 4.28
CA TYR A 90 15.07 14.26 4.21
C TYR A 90 15.58 14.00 2.79
N CYS A 91 14.70 14.06 1.79
CA CYS A 91 15.08 13.87 0.39
C CYS A 91 16.09 14.92 -0.07
N LEU A 92 15.86 16.19 0.24
CA LEU A 92 16.77 17.29 -0.13
C LEU A 92 18.14 17.17 0.54
N GLN A 93 18.20 16.81 1.82
CA GLN A 93 19.46 16.64 2.56
C GLN A 93 20.29 15.47 2.07
N ASN A 94 19.65 14.43 1.55
CA ASN A 94 20.33 13.21 1.11
C ASN A 94 20.46 13.10 -0.42
N GLY A 95 20.05 14.12 -1.18
CA GLY A 95 20.10 14.09 -2.65
C GLY A 95 19.20 13.00 -3.25
N LEU A 96 18.09 12.66 -2.59
CA LEU A 96 17.14 11.66 -3.04
C LEU A 96 16.06 12.29 -3.93
N PRO A 97 15.44 11.53 -4.82
CA PRO A 97 14.24 11.95 -5.52
C PRO A 97 13.14 12.34 -4.51
N LEU A 98 12.34 13.34 -4.86
CA LEU A 98 11.18 13.72 -4.06
C LEU A 98 10.10 12.64 -4.12
N ASP A 99 9.27 12.57 -3.07
CA ASP A 99 8.17 11.61 -2.98
C ASP A 99 7.07 11.86 -4.01
N MET A 100 7.01 13.08 -4.51
CA MET A 100 6.08 13.50 -5.57
C MET A 100 6.83 14.34 -6.59
N ASP A 101 6.59 14.07 -7.86
CA ASP A 101 7.19 14.80 -8.96
C ASP A 101 6.14 15.33 -9.97
N VAL A 102 6.61 15.89 -11.07
CA VAL A 102 5.74 16.43 -12.11
C VAL A 102 4.89 15.37 -12.80
N TYR A 103 5.32 14.13 -12.83
CA TYR A 103 4.57 13.03 -13.43
C TYR A 103 3.41 12.61 -12.55
N ASP A 104 3.61 12.54 -11.23
CA ASP A 104 2.51 12.32 -10.26
C ASP A 104 1.44 13.41 -10.39
N LEU A 105 1.87 14.68 -10.50
CA LEU A 105 0.93 15.78 -10.70
C LEU A 105 0.15 15.63 -12.01
N ALA A 106 0.83 15.31 -13.11
CA ALA A 106 0.19 15.11 -14.40
C ALA A 106 -0.85 13.98 -14.37
N GLU A 107 -0.51 12.85 -13.73
CA GLU A 107 -1.41 11.72 -13.55
C GLU A 107 -2.66 12.10 -12.74
N TRP A 108 -2.50 12.78 -11.62
CA TRP A 108 -3.64 13.21 -10.79
C TRP A 108 -4.54 14.20 -11.48
N CYS A 109 -3.97 15.17 -12.21
CA CYS A 109 -4.76 16.15 -12.97
C CYS A 109 -5.49 15.52 -14.15
N ALA A 110 -4.91 14.52 -14.80
CA ALA A 110 -5.51 13.84 -15.95
C ALA A 110 -6.80 13.07 -15.59
N ILE A 111 -7.00 12.67 -14.34
CA ILE A 111 -8.18 11.90 -13.90
C ILE A 111 -9.48 12.66 -14.22
N ALA A 112 -9.54 13.96 -13.95
CA ALA A 112 -10.73 14.76 -14.18
C ALA A 112 -11.03 14.87 -15.68
N GLU A 113 -10.03 15.16 -16.50
CA GLU A 113 -10.15 15.30 -17.94
C GLU A 113 -10.55 13.99 -18.63
N LEU A 114 -9.85 12.91 -18.31
CA LEU A 114 -10.16 11.58 -18.84
C LEU A 114 -11.52 11.06 -18.35
N GLY A 115 -11.92 11.43 -17.13
CA GLY A 115 -13.26 11.16 -16.62
C GLY A 115 -14.35 11.84 -17.42
N ALA A 116 -14.17 13.12 -17.77
CA ALA A 116 -15.09 13.86 -18.63
C ALA A 116 -15.19 13.21 -20.01
N ILE A 117 -14.06 12.89 -20.63
CA ILE A 117 -14.03 12.20 -21.94
C ILE A 117 -14.78 10.84 -21.87
N SER A 118 -14.59 10.08 -20.80
CA SER A 118 -15.32 8.80 -20.60
C SER A 118 -16.83 9.03 -20.51
N MET A 119 -17.26 10.03 -19.74
CA MET A 119 -18.69 10.36 -19.58
C MET A 119 -19.31 10.80 -20.92
N ASP A 120 -18.62 11.61 -21.70
CA ASP A 120 -19.09 12.08 -23.02
C ASP A 120 -19.16 10.94 -24.05
N ASN A 121 -18.54 9.81 -23.78
CA ASN A 121 -18.53 8.59 -24.59
C ASN A 121 -19.25 7.41 -23.90
N ASP A 122 -20.39 7.64 -23.31
CA ASP A 122 -21.24 6.62 -22.68
C ASP A 122 -20.50 5.78 -21.60
N CYS A 123 -19.62 6.43 -20.85
CA CYS A 123 -18.77 5.78 -19.83
C CYS A 123 -17.84 4.70 -20.42
N ALA A 124 -17.46 4.82 -21.67
CA ALA A 124 -16.51 3.92 -22.30
C ALA A 124 -15.13 4.03 -21.64
N PRO A 125 -14.35 2.93 -21.59
CA PRO A 125 -12.98 2.96 -21.09
C PRO A 125 -12.11 3.93 -21.92
N VAL A 126 -11.35 4.78 -21.21
CA VAL A 126 -10.38 5.71 -21.82
C VAL A 126 -8.98 5.26 -21.46
N THR A 127 -8.08 5.25 -22.45
CA THR A 127 -6.68 4.93 -22.21
C THR A 127 -6.01 6.03 -21.40
N PHE A 128 -5.43 5.66 -20.26
CA PHE A 128 -4.65 6.57 -19.44
C PHE A 128 -3.26 6.77 -20.07
N PRO A 129 -2.82 8.02 -20.34
CA PRO A 129 -1.50 8.26 -20.91
C PRO A 129 -0.38 7.89 -19.94
N ASP A 130 0.68 7.27 -20.46
CA ASP A 130 1.91 7.07 -19.67
C ASP A 130 2.78 8.33 -19.78
N PHE A 131 2.66 9.24 -18.83
CA PHE A 131 3.48 10.46 -18.75
C PHE A 131 4.95 10.18 -18.48
N THR A 132 5.26 9.03 -17.88
CA THR A 132 6.63 8.63 -17.52
C THR A 132 7.40 7.99 -18.67
N ARG A 133 6.73 7.72 -19.80
CA ARG A 133 7.32 7.02 -20.96
C ARG A 133 7.97 5.68 -20.58
N GLY A 134 7.30 4.91 -19.74
CA GLY A 134 7.73 3.60 -19.26
C GLY A 134 8.69 3.62 -18.08
N LEU A 135 9.00 4.78 -17.50
CA LEU A 135 9.88 4.82 -16.31
C LEU A 135 9.21 4.21 -15.07
N TRP A 136 7.89 4.30 -14.95
CA TRP A 136 7.14 3.75 -13.83
C TRP A 136 7.40 2.27 -13.59
N ASN A 137 7.58 1.47 -14.63
CA ASN A 137 7.80 0.03 -14.49
C ASN A 137 9.27 -0.35 -14.20
N LYS A 138 10.18 0.63 -14.22
CA LYS A 138 11.59 0.46 -13.82
C LYS A 138 11.81 0.73 -12.34
N GLN A 139 10.86 1.40 -11.68
CA GLN A 139 10.91 1.62 -10.23
C GLN A 139 10.66 0.30 -9.51
N LYS A 140 11.53 -0.02 -8.56
CA LYS A 140 11.41 -1.23 -7.75
C LYS A 140 11.28 -0.82 -6.28
N GLY A 141 10.35 -1.49 -5.60
CA GLY A 141 10.12 -1.27 -4.18
C GLY A 141 9.33 0.02 -3.88
N TYR A 142 8.98 0.16 -2.62
CA TYR A 142 8.24 1.30 -2.11
C TYR A 142 9.18 2.18 -1.28
N LYS A 143 9.74 3.21 -1.91
CA LYS A 143 10.82 4.01 -1.33
C LYS A 143 10.38 5.15 -0.40
N HIS A 144 9.10 5.46 -0.37
CA HIS A 144 8.58 6.66 0.29
C HIS A 144 8.16 6.45 1.75
N ALA A 145 8.37 5.25 2.29
CA ALA A 145 7.96 4.91 3.65
C ALA A 145 9.08 5.08 4.70
N TYR A 146 10.30 5.46 4.29
CA TYR A 146 11.48 5.41 5.14
C TYR A 146 11.83 6.79 5.71
N ALA A 147 12.33 6.78 6.93
CA ALA A 147 12.77 7.98 7.62
C ALA A 147 14.31 8.13 7.61
N THR A 148 15.05 7.06 7.32
CA THR A 148 16.52 7.06 7.26
C THR A 148 17.04 6.10 6.19
N PRO A 149 18.28 6.32 5.67
CA PRO A 149 18.91 5.39 4.72
C PRO A 149 19.07 3.98 5.26
N GLU A 150 19.32 3.83 6.55
CA GLU A 150 19.48 2.51 7.18
C GLU A 150 18.17 1.72 7.18
N GLN A 151 17.03 2.39 7.43
CA GLN A 151 15.71 1.76 7.32
C GLN A 151 15.40 1.33 5.89
N GLU A 152 15.76 2.15 4.91
CA GLU A 152 15.59 1.81 3.49
C GLU A 152 16.40 0.56 3.15
N ALA A 153 17.69 0.53 3.50
CA ALA A 153 18.57 -0.61 3.25
C ALA A 153 18.08 -1.91 3.92
N GLN A 154 17.63 -1.84 5.16
CA GLN A 154 17.09 -2.99 5.89
C GLN A 154 15.83 -3.53 5.20
N THR A 155 14.91 -2.65 4.85
CA THR A 155 13.64 -3.08 4.22
C THR A 155 13.84 -3.57 2.80
N GLU A 156 14.78 -3.02 2.04
CA GLU A 156 15.17 -3.57 0.73
C GLU A 156 15.75 -4.99 0.86
N ALA A 157 16.58 -5.24 1.87
CA ALA A 157 17.11 -6.55 2.15
C ALA A 157 16.00 -7.56 2.51
N GLU A 158 15.04 -7.16 3.35
CA GLU A 158 13.89 -7.97 3.72
C GLU A 158 12.96 -8.25 2.52
N ALA A 159 12.66 -7.22 1.71
CA ALA A 159 11.86 -7.37 0.49
C ALA A 159 12.53 -8.29 -0.54
N ASN A 160 13.85 -8.20 -0.70
CA ASN A 160 14.61 -9.08 -1.58
C ASN A 160 14.61 -10.52 -1.07
N ALA A 161 14.74 -10.74 0.25
CA ALA A 161 14.65 -12.06 0.87
C ALA A 161 13.24 -12.67 0.68
N PHE A 162 12.19 -11.88 0.89
CA PHE A 162 10.81 -12.29 0.66
C PHE A 162 10.55 -12.65 -0.80
N THR A 163 10.99 -11.80 -1.73
CA THR A 163 10.85 -12.05 -3.17
C THR A 163 11.58 -13.31 -3.61
N LYS A 164 12.78 -13.57 -3.07
CA LYS A 164 13.54 -14.79 -3.32
C LYS A 164 12.82 -16.02 -2.79
N ALA A 165 12.26 -15.94 -1.57
CA ALA A 165 11.47 -17.01 -0.97
C ALA A 165 10.20 -17.31 -1.78
N LEU A 166 9.50 -16.27 -2.23
CA LEU A 166 8.31 -16.39 -3.07
C LEU A 166 8.62 -17.06 -4.43
N LYS A 167 9.68 -16.62 -5.10
CA LYS A 167 10.15 -17.24 -6.36
C LYS A 167 10.52 -18.72 -6.16
N SER A 168 11.17 -19.05 -5.05
CA SER A 168 11.50 -20.44 -4.71
C SER A 168 10.24 -21.29 -4.44
N ALA A 169 9.25 -20.74 -3.74
CA ALA A 169 7.98 -21.42 -3.47
C ALA A 169 7.16 -21.64 -4.75
N THR A 170 7.06 -20.62 -5.61
CA THR A 170 6.34 -20.72 -6.88
C THR A 170 7.01 -21.69 -7.86
N ALA A 171 8.34 -21.76 -7.88
CA ALA A 171 9.08 -22.76 -8.67
C ALA A 171 8.80 -24.20 -8.20
N LYS A 172 8.62 -24.42 -6.90
CA LYS A 172 8.27 -25.74 -6.34
C LYS A 172 6.83 -26.16 -6.68
N PHE A 173 5.90 -25.24 -6.80
CA PHE A 173 4.49 -25.53 -7.04
C PHE A 173 4.10 -25.70 -8.50
N LYS A 174 5.01 -25.54 -9.48
CA LYS A 174 4.72 -25.65 -10.91
C LYS A 174 3.42 -24.94 -11.35
N LEU A 175 3.04 -23.88 -10.66
CA LEU A 175 1.82 -23.11 -10.98
C LEU A 175 1.89 -22.45 -12.37
N TRP A 176 3.06 -22.33 -12.96
CA TRP A 176 3.27 -21.78 -14.30
C TRP A 176 2.77 -22.70 -15.41
N ASN A 177 2.71 -24.01 -15.19
CA ASN A 177 2.22 -24.99 -16.17
C ASN A 177 0.71 -25.03 -16.32
N LEU A 178 -0.04 -24.34 -15.46
CA LEU A 178 -1.51 -24.25 -15.60
C LEU A 178 -1.94 -23.21 -16.64
N TYR A 179 -1.09 -22.23 -16.92
CA TYR A 179 -1.39 -21.20 -17.93
C TYR A 179 -1.03 -21.60 -19.36
N ASP A 180 -0.04 -22.47 -19.54
CA ASP A 180 0.38 -22.95 -20.86
C ASP A 180 -0.50 -24.09 -21.42
N ASN A 181 -1.39 -24.69 -20.61
CA ASN A 181 -2.30 -25.75 -21.04
C ASN A 181 -3.72 -25.26 -21.36
N VAL A 182 -3.94 -23.93 -21.41
CA VAL A 182 -5.21 -23.32 -21.85
C VAL A 182 -4.96 -22.54 -23.13
N LYS A 183 -4.45 -23.21 -24.15
CA LYS A 183 -4.51 -22.79 -25.55
C LYS A 183 -5.24 -23.82 -26.36
#